data_58f40d86ead05befa2acf22e0301d14d
#
_entry.id   58f40d86ead05befa2acf22e0301d14d
#
_cell.length_a   1.000
_cell.length_b   1.000
_cell.length_c   1.000
_cell.angle_alpha   90.00
_cell.angle_beta   90.00
_cell.angle_gamma   90.00
#
_symmetry.space_group_name_H-M   'P 1'
#
loop_
_entity.id
_entity.type
_entity.pdbx_description
1 polymer ?
#
loop_
_entity_poly.entity_id
_entity_poly.type
_entity_poly.pdbx_seq_one_letter_code
_entity_poly.pdbx_strand_id
1 'polypeptide(L)'
;MKLIAYNKQLFTVALLLMMLCSFNSYAQITYVVSVGLGEYKYPDIAPPLPCSLGDARAVSHFFHNYNGSKVFMLLNENATRKHILKVLRTEFSKSTVNDEIIFVFSGHGIQGGLTCYETKDMSSIITYNEIQDIMKSSKARRKIILAMACYSGGLTLKSNNYNKKNTEKSSVMLYTSSRPGEVSWERSDMNNSFFISRILQAFHGAADKNSDRKITARELFNYVNPRVIGDTGGRQHPQLWGKFDDSMVVVYVK
;
A
#
# COMPACT_ATOMS: atom_id res chain seq x y z
N MET A 1 32.26 -3.37 -55.07
CA MET A 1 31.20 -4.35 -54.69
C MET A 1 31.37 -4.98 -53.31
N LYS A 2 32.57 -5.32 -52.83
CA LYS A 2 32.76 -5.96 -51.48
C LYS A 2 32.35 -5.06 -50.29
N LEU A 3 32.57 -3.74 -50.35
CA LEU A 3 32.27 -2.81 -49.26
C LEU A 3 30.76 -2.63 -49.01
N ILE A 4 29.94 -2.66 -50.09
CA ILE A 4 28.49 -2.52 -50.02
C ILE A 4 27.83 -3.78 -49.41
N ALA A 5 28.38 -4.96 -49.69
CA ALA A 5 27.94 -6.22 -49.12
C ALA A 5 28.20 -6.31 -47.61
N TYR A 6 29.36 -5.80 -47.17
CA TYR A 6 29.78 -5.79 -45.75
C TYR A 6 28.86 -4.86 -44.94
N ASN A 7 28.55 -3.67 -45.45
CA ASN A 7 27.65 -2.74 -44.79
C ASN A 7 26.18 -3.28 -44.68
N LYS A 8 25.71 -4.02 -45.70
CA LYS A 8 24.39 -4.68 -45.64
C LYS A 8 24.36 -5.78 -44.56
N GLN A 9 25.42 -6.57 -44.43
CA GLN A 9 25.51 -7.62 -43.42
C GLN A 9 25.56 -7.04 -42.01
N LEU A 10 26.34 -5.97 -41.77
CA LEU A 10 26.36 -5.25 -40.49
C LEU A 10 25.00 -4.68 -40.12
N PHE A 11 24.28 -4.09 -41.10
CA PHE A 11 22.96 -3.52 -40.87
C PHE A 11 21.93 -4.61 -40.55
N THR A 12 22.00 -5.77 -41.20
CA THR A 12 21.12 -6.91 -40.91
C THR A 12 21.39 -7.53 -39.54
N VAL A 13 22.66 -7.64 -39.13
CA VAL A 13 23.03 -8.12 -37.80
C VAL A 13 22.61 -7.13 -36.69
N ALA A 14 22.77 -5.82 -36.93
CA ALA A 14 22.29 -4.79 -36.00
C ALA A 14 20.77 -4.79 -35.87
N LEU A 15 20.03 -4.99 -36.96
CA LEU A 15 18.56 -5.10 -36.98
C LEU A 15 18.09 -6.38 -36.25
N LEU A 16 18.80 -7.50 -36.44
CA LEU A 16 18.55 -8.76 -35.72
C LEU A 16 18.84 -8.63 -34.22
N LEU A 17 19.93 -7.95 -33.85
CA LEU A 17 20.25 -7.66 -32.45
C LEU A 17 19.25 -6.70 -31.80
N MET A 18 18.73 -5.72 -32.52
CA MET A 18 17.62 -4.87 -32.06
C MET A 18 16.30 -5.63 -31.90
N MET A 19 16.02 -6.60 -32.78
CA MET A 19 14.85 -7.47 -32.64
C MET A 19 14.99 -8.49 -31.51
N LEU A 20 16.20 -8.93 -31.18
CA LEU A 20 16.47 -9.79 -30.02
C LEU A 20 16.46 -9.04 -28.69
N CYS A 21 16.60 -7.72 -28.69
CA CYS A 21 16.32 -6.82 -27.59
C CYS A 21 14.82 -6.47 -27.49
N SER A 22 13.91 -7.36 -27.89
CA SER A 22 12.54 -7.33 -27.45
C SER A 22 12.58 -7.49 -25.93
N PHE A 23 12.73 -6.37 -25.23
CA PHE A 23 12.49 -6.34 -23.79
C PHE A 23 11.11 -6.94 -23.62
N ASN A 24 11.03 -8.12 -23.04
CA ASN A 24 9.81 -8.61 -22.43
C ASN A 24 9.46 -7.58 -21.35
N SER A 25 8.82 -6.49 -21.76
CA SER A 25 8.18 -5.56 -20.86
C SER A 25 7.01 -6.32 -20.25
N TYR A 26 7.30 -7.15 -19.26
CA TYR A 26 6.25 -7.71 -18.42
C TYR A 26 5.50 -6.51 -17.86
N ALA A 27 4.21 -6.41 -18.22
CA ALA A 27 3.36 -5.38 -17.65
C ALA A 27 3.44 -5.47 -16.14
N GLN A 28 3.69 -4.33 -15.49
CA GLN A 28 3.73 -4.24 -14.05
C GLN A 28 2.40 -4.71 -13.45
N ILE A 29 2.46 -5.61 -12.47
CA ILE A 29 1.30 -6.06 -11.72
C ILE A 29 1.31 -5.40 -10.34
N THR A 30 0.16 -4.86 -9.93
CA THR A 30 -0.07 -4.36 -8.58
C THR A 30 -0.90 -5.39 -7.80
N TYR A 31 -0.28 -6.06 -6.83
CA TYR A 31 -0.98 -6.99 -5.94
C TYR A 31 -1.49 -6.21 -4.74
N VAL A 32 -2.80 -6.20 -4.54
CA VAL A 32 -3.47 -5.48 -3.45
C VAL A 32 -4.16 -6.46 -2.53
N VAL A 33 -3.84 -6.42 -1.25
CA VAL A 33 -4.60 -7.11 -0.20
C VAL A 33 -5.25 -6.04 0.67
N SER A 34 -6.58 -6.00 0.67
CA SER A 34 -7.37 -5.02 1.40
C SER A 34 -8.20 -5.71 2.48
N VAL A 35 -8.00 -5.32 3.72
CA VAL A 35 -8.66 -5.87 4.91
C VAL A 35 -9.54 -4.81 5.53
N GLY A 36 -10.81 -5.14 5.77
CA GLY A 36 -11.78 -4.29 6.48
C GLY A 36 -12.50 -5.05 7.58
N LEU A 37 -12.40 -4.55 8.79
CA LEU A 37 -13.01 -5.13 9.97
C LEU A 37 -13.99 -4.13 10.60
N GLY A 38 -15.25 -4.20 10.16
CA GLY A 38 -16.37 -3.42 10.72
C GLY A 38 -17.04 -4.12 11.90
N GLU A 39 -16.96 -5.45 11.94
CA GLU A 39 -17.50 -6.29 13.00
C GLU A 39 -16.46 -7.29 13.48
N TYR A 40 -16.57 -7.70 14.72
CA TYR A 40 -15.66 -8.61 15.39
C TYR A 40 -16.42 -9.74 16.09
N LYS A 41 -15.82 -10.90 16.17
CA LYS A 41 -16.39 -12.06 16.85
C LYS A 41 -16.66 -11.81 18.34
N TYR A 42 -15.86 -10.94 18.96
CA TYR A 42 -15.96 -10.58 20.37
C TYR A 42 -16.12 -9.06 20.50
N PRO A 43 -17.37 -8.53 20.33
CA PRO A 43 -17.61 -7.08 20.28
C PRO A 43 -17.35 -6.38 21.61
N ASP A 44 -17.36 -7.10 22.72
CA ASP A 44 -17.00 -6.56 24.03
C ASP A 44 -15.51 -6.26 24.16
N ILE A 45 -14.66 -6.91 23.33
CA ILE A 45 -13.21 -6.71 23.28
C ILE A 45 -12.86 -5.72 22.17
N ALA A 46 -13.48 -5.87 21.01
CA ALA A 46 -13.27 -5.02 19.85
C ALA A 46 -14.66 -4.56 19.32
N PRO A 47 -15.11 -3.36 19.69
CA PRO A 47 -16.42 -2.86 19.28
C PRO A 47 -16.48 -2.61 17.76
N PRO A 48 -17.68 -2.61 17.15
CA PRO A 48 -17.86 -2.36 15.73
C PRO A 48 -17.29 -1.02 15.27
N LEU A 49 -16.77 -0.99 14.03
CA LEU A 49 -16.25 0.20 13.36
C LEU A 49 -17.06 0.51 12.10
N PRO A 50 -17.78 1.64 12.03
CA PRO A 50 -18.74 1.93 10.96
C PRO A 50 -18.10 2.09 9.58
N CYS A 51 -16.86 2.61 9.48
CA CYS A 51 -16.23 2.96 8.20
C CYS A 51 -15.32 1.87 7.64
N SER A 52 -14.86 0.91 8.45
CA SER A 52 -13.78 -0.01 8.05
C SER A 52 -14.12 -0.88 6.84
N LEU A 53 -15.38 -1.34 6.72
CA LEU A 53 -15.83 -2.09 5.54
C LEU A 53 -15.88 -1.20 4.28
N GLY A 54 -16.35 0.03 4.45
CA GLY A 54 -16.38 1.03 3.38
C GLY A 54 -14.98 1.34 2.85
N ASP A 55 -14.04 1.52 3.75
CA ASP A 55 -12.63 1.77 3.44
C ASP A 55 -12.04 0.67 2.56
N ALA A 56 -12.17 -0.58 3.01
CA ALA A 56 -11.63 -1.72 2.27
C ALA A 56 -12.30 -1.90 0.90
N ARG A 57 -13.62 -1.73 0.82
CA ARG A 57 -14.37 -1.81 -0.44
C ARG A 57 -13.98 -0.70 -1.41
N ALA A 58 -13.89 0.54 -0.94
CA ALA A 58 -13.58 1.68 -1.79
C ALA A 58 -12.16 1.62 -2.37
N VAL A 59 -11.17 1.23 -1.56
CA VAL A 59 -9.81 1.01 -2.05
C VAL A 59 -9.75 -0.19 -3.01
N SER A 60 -10.43 -1.29 -2.69
CA SER A 60 -10.53 -2.45 -3.58
C SER A 60 -11.16 -2.08 -4.93
N HIS A 61 -12.22 -1.27 -4.92
CA HIS A 61 -12.88 -0.81 -6.14
C HIS A 61 -11.95 0.08 -6.98
N PHE A 62 -11.22 1.00 -6.35
CA PHE A 62 -10.22 1.83 -7.05
C PHE A 62 -9.21 0.95 -7.79
N PHE A 63 -8.59 0.01 -7.08
CA PHE A 63 -7.57 -0.85 -7.68
C PHE A 63 -8.13 -1.91 -8.63
N HIS A 64 -9.39 -2.33 -8.49
CA HIS A 64 -10.04 -3.22 -9.47
C HIS A 64 -10.15 -2.56 -10.86
N ASN A 65 -10.34 -1.24 -10.87
CA ASN A 65 -10.36 -0.44 -12.09
C ASN A 65 -8.98 0.08 -12.51
N TYR A 66 -7.94 -0.26 -11.77
CA TYR A 66 -6.56 0.13 -12.06
C TYR A 66 -5.87 -0.98 -12.89
N ASN A 67 -5.34 -0.62 -14.07
CA ASN A 67 -4.79 -1.60 -15.01
C ASN A 67 -3.66 -2.43 -14.38
N GLY A 68 -3.70 -3.75 -14.60
CA GLY A 68 -2.70 -4.69 -14.10
C GLY A 68 -2.81 -5.00 -12.61
N SER A 69 -3.91 -4.65 -11.95
CA SER A 69 -4.09 -4.97 -10.53
C SER A 69 -4.72 -6.33 -10.28
N LYS A 70 -4.28 -6.99 -9.22
CA LYS A 70 -4.89 -8.19 -8.63
C LYS A 70 -5.29 -7.88 -7.21
N VAL A 71 -6.59 -7.83 -6.96
CA VAL A 71 -7.16 -7.36 -5.69
C VAL A 71 -7.76 -8.51 -4.92
N PHE A 72 -7.37 -8.63 -3.65
CA PHE A 72 -7.86 -9.61 -2.68
C PHE A 72 -8.46 -8.85 -1.51
N MET A 73 -9.77 -8.93 -1.36
CA MET A 73 -10.50 -8.24 -0.29
C MET A 73 -10.96 -9.24 0.77
N LEU A 74 -10.64 -8.95 2.03
CA LEU A 74 -11.01 -9.74 3.19
C LEU A 74 -11.82 -8.87 4.16
N LEU A 75 -13.05 -9.27 4.43
CA LEU A 75 -13.98 -8.51 5.28
C LEU A 75 -14.46 -9.36 6.44
N ASN A 76 -14.59 -8.78 7.62
CA ASN A 76 -15.19 -9.38 8.83
C ASN A 76 -14.73 -10.83 9.05
N GLU A 77 -15.63 -11.80 9.07
CA GLU A 77 -15.38 -13.24 9.32
C GLU A 77 -14.35 -13.86 8.37
N ASN A 78 -14.15 -13.28 7.19
CA ASN A 78 -13.11 -13.71 6.25
C ASN A 78 -11.74 -13.10 6.59
N ALA A 79 -11.68 -12.09 7.44
CA ALA A 79 -10.46 -11.43 7.88
C ALA A 79 -9.90 -12.03 9.18
N THR A 80 -9.83 -13.37 9.24
CA THR A 80 -9.15 -14.07 10.33
C THR A 80 -7.64 -13.94 10.22
N ARG A 81 -6.92 -14.01 11.34
CA ARG A 81 -5.45 -13.96 11.39
C ARG A 81 -4.79 -14.94 10.43
N LYS A 82 -5.23 -16.18 10.49
CA LYS A 82 -4.72 -17.26 9.60
C LYS A 82 -4.95 -16.92 8.13
N HIS A 83 -6.13 -16.42 7.78
CA HIS A 83 -6.49 -16.14 6.39
C HIS A 83 -5.74 -14.91 5.87
N ILE A 84 -5.69 -13.81 6.62
CA ILE A 84 -4.94 -12.60 6.24
C ILE A 84 -3.47 -12.96 5.98
N LEU A 85 -2.81 -13.61 6.93
CA LEU A 85 -1.39 -14.00 6.77
C LEU A 85 -1.17 -14.95 5.60
N LYS A 86 -2.09 -15.90 5.35
CA LYS A 86 -2.02 -16.79 4.19
C LYS A 86 -2.10 -16.00 2.89
N VAL A 87 -3.09 -15.12 2.73
CA VAL A 87 -3.29 -14.33 1.51
C VAL A 87 -2.09 -13.41 1.27
N LEU A 88 -1.64 -12.67 2.28
CA LEU A 88 -0.46 -11.80 2.17
C LEU A 88 0.78 -12.59 1.70
N ARG A 89 1.10 -13.72 2.33
CA ARG A 89 2.27 -14.53 1.94
C ARG A 89 2.11 -15.11 0.53
N THR A 90 0.94 -15.67 0.22
CA THR A 90 0.70 -16.33 -1.07
C THR A 90 0.73 -15.33 -2.22
N GLU A 91 0.04 -14.18 -2.07
CA GLU A 91 -0.10 -13.26 -3.18
C GLU A 91 1.16 -12.40 -3.37
N PHE A 92 1.77 -11.94 -2.29
CA PHE A 92 2.97 -11.12 -2.38
C PHE A 92 4.23 -11.90 -2.79
N SER A 93 4.27 -13.21 -2.56
CA SER A 93 5.37 -14.05 -3.05
C SER A 93 5.39 -14.22 -4.57
N LYS A 94 4.26 -13.99 -5.26
CA LYS A 94 4.16 -14.04 -6.73
C LYS A 94 4.79 -12.84 -7.42
N SER A 95 5.03 -11.76 -6.69
CA SER A 95 5.56 -10.52 -7.25
C SER A 95 7.01 -10.66 -7.74
N THR A 96 7.31 -9.96 -8.82
CA THR A 96 8.65 -9.78 -9.37
C THR A 96 9.22 -8.41 -8.99
N VAL A 97 10.47 -8.14 -9.38
CA VAL A 97 11.12 -6.83 -9.16
C VAL A 97 10.45 -5.66 -9.89
N ASN A 98 9.60 -5.95 -10.88
CA ASN A 98 8.88 -4.92 -11.63
C ASN A 98 7.51 -4.62 -11.03
N ASP A 99 7.05 -5.45 -10.10
CA ASP A 99 5.71 -5.38 -9.54
C ASP A 99 5.64 -4.50 -8.29
N GLU A 100 4.42 -4.28 -7.85
CA GLU A 100 4.08 -3.55 -6.65
C GLU A 100 3.19 -4.40 -5.74
N ILE A 101 3.39 -4.29 -4.43
CA ILE A 101 2.50 -4.89 -3.44
C ILE A 101 1.93 -3.80 -2.53
N ILE A 102 0.64 -3.88 -2.28
CA ILE A 102 -0.08 -2.94 -1.43
C ILE A 102 -0.88 -3.71 -0.39
N PHE A 103 -0.61 -3.45 0.87
CA PHE A 103 -1.41 -3.91 1.99
C PHE A 103 -2.23 -2.75 2.54
N VAL A 104 -3.56 -2.91 2.54
CA VAL A 104 -4.50 -1.95 3.10
C VAL A 104 -5.20 -2.60 4.28
N PHE A 105 -5.24 -1.93 5.40
CA PHE A 105 -5.93 -2.37 6.60
C PHE A 105 -6.79 -1.24 7.15
N SER A 106 -8.06 -1.54 7.42
CA SER A 106 -8.96 -0.67 8.17
C SER A 106 -9.65 -1.49 9.25
N GLY A 107 -9.41 -1.13 10.51
CA GLY A 107 -9.84 -1.88 11.68
C GLY A 107 -9.19 -1.40 12.97
N HIS A 108 -9.41 -2.11 14.09
CA HIS A 108 -8.73 -1.80 15.33
C HIS A 108 -7.24 -2.13 15.27
N GLY A 109 -6.44 -1.25 15.85
CA GLY A 109 -5.02 -1.46 16.11
C GLY A 109 -4.76 -1.37 17.61
N ILE A 110 -3.78 -2.13 18.05
CA ILE A 110 -3.28 -2.09 19.42
C ILE A 110 -1.76 -1.95 19.42
N GLN A 111 -1.18 -1.68 20.58
CA GLN A 111 0.26 -1.59 20.66
C GLN A 111 0.91 -2.92 20.23
N GLY A 112 1.68 -2.89 19.15
CA GLY A 112 2.42 -4.04 18.63
C GLY A 112 1.73 -4.80 17.50
N GLY A 113 0.47 -4.50 17.12
CA GLY A 113 -0.19 -5.21 16.03
C GLY A 113 -1.57 -4.70 15.63
N LEU A 114 -2.11 -5.40 14.65
CA LEU A 114 -3.45 -5.19 14.09
C LEU A 114 -4.37 -6.33 14.56
N THR A 115 -5.61 -6.00 14.88
CA THR A 115 -6.60 -6.99 15.26
C THR A 115 -7.09 -7.80 14.04
N CYS A 116 -7.67 -8.95 14.32
CA CYS A 116 -8.34 -9.80 13.34
C CYS A 116 -9.78 -10.04 13.78
N TYR A 117 -10.59 -10.63 12.94
CA TYR A 117 -12.00 -10.89 13.25
C TYR A 117 -12.19 -11.62 14.60
N GLU A 118 -11.34 -12.62 14.87
CA GLU A 118 -11.40 -13.46 16.07
C GLU A 118 -10.48 -13.00 17.20
N THR A 119 -9.97 -11.77 17.17
CA THR A 119 -9.07 -11.27 18.21
C THR A 119 -9.77 -11.23 19.57
N LYS A 120 -9.16 -11.90 20.55
CA LYS A 120 -9.58 -11.94 21.95
C LYS A 120 -8.46 -11.56 22.92
N ASP A 121 -7.20 -11.67 22.47
CA ASP A 121 -6.00 -11.42 23.28
C ASP A 121 -4.79 -11.10 22.36
N MET A 122 -3.63 -10.83 22.96
CA MET A 122 -2.39 -10.51 22.24
C MET A 122 -1.86 -11.66 21.38
N SER A 123 -2.24 -12.91 21.61
CA SER A 123 -1.80 -14.05 20.80
C SER A 123 -2.58 -14.17 19.48
N SER A 124 -3.72 -13.50 19.38
CA SER A 124 -4.66 -13.57 18.26
C SER A 124 -4.57 -12.38 17.29
N ILE A 125 -3.63 -11.45 17.51
CA ILE A 125 -3.36 -10.32 16.62
C ILE A 125 -2.36 -10.68 15.52
N ILE A 126 -2.30 -9.86 14.47
CA ILE A 126 -1.17 -9.84 13.54
C ILE A 126 -0.15 -8.82 14.04
N THR A 127 1.03 -9.28 14.38
CA THR A 127 2.10 -8.40 14.86
C THR A 127 2.69 -7.56 13.74
N TYR A 128 3.19 -6.38 14.07
CA TYR A 128 3.87 -5.53 13.12
C TYR A 128 5.12 -6.19 12.51
N ASN A 129 5.81 -7.04 13.28
CA ASN A 129 6.95 -7.80 12.78
C ASN A 129 6.53 -8.80 11.68
N GLU A 130 5.42 -9.51 11.84
CA GLU A 130 4.92 -10.44 10.81
C GLU A 130 4.59 -9.72 9.50
N ILE A 131 3.96 -8.55 9.58
CA ILE A 131 3.67 -7.73 8.40
C ILE A 131 4.98 -7.29 7.72
N GLN A 132 5.93 -6.78 8.50
CA GLN A 132 7.22 -6.34 7.99
C GLN A 132 8.00 -7.47 7.31
N ASP A 133 8.01 -8.65 7.90
CA ASP A 133 8.71 -9.82 7.36
C ASP A 133 8.10 -10.28 6.04
N ILE A 134 6.77 -10.27 5.93
CA ILE A 134 6.07 -10.55 4.67
C ILE A 134 6.43 -9.50 3.61
N MET A 135 6.39 -8.22 3.97
CA MET A 135 6.76 -7.16 3.03
C MET A 135 8.21 -7.28 2.57
N LYS A 136 9.15 -7.58 3.50
CA LYS A 136 10.58 -7.76 3.18
C LYS A 136 10.83 -8.97 2.28
N SER A 137 10.12 -10.08 2.50
CA SER A 137 10.30 -11.34 1.74
C SER A 137 9.83 -11.25 0.29
N SER A 138 8.94 -10.32 -0.04
CA SER A 138 8.49 -10.07 -1.41
C SER A 138 9.62 -9.51 -2.28
N LYS A 139 9.65 -9.91 -3.55
CA LYS A 139 10.58 -9.38 -4.56
C LYS A 139 10.15 -8.04 -5.15
N ALA A 140 8.93 -7.59 -4.89
CA ALA A 140 8.39 -6.33 -5.40
C ALA A 140 9.34 -5.16 -5.09
N ARG A 141 9.53 -4.29 -6.06
CA ARG A 141 10.34 -3.07 -5.90
C ARG A 141 9.63 -2.04 -5.03
N ARG A 142 8.32 -1.87 -5.23
CA ARG A 142 7.49 -0.94 -4.46
C ARG A 142 6.58 -1.71 -3.53
N LYS A 143 6.56 -1.30 -2.28
CA LYS A 143 5.82 -1.96 -1.20
C LYS A 143 5.14 -0.88 -0.38
N ILE A 144 3.82 -0.94 -0.32
CA ILE A 144 3.00 0.09 0.30
C ILE A 144 2.13 -0.54 1.38
N ILE A 145 2.07 0.09 2.53
CA ILE A 145 1.14 -0.23 3.61
C ILE A 145 0.31 1.02 3.89
N LEU A 146 -0.99 0.91 3.78
CA LEU A 146 -1.96 1.93 4.17
C LEU A 146 -2.73 1.40 5.38
N ALA A 147 -2.50 1.95 6.56
CA ALA A 147 -3.09 1.45 7.79
C ALA A 147 -4.01 2.50 8.43
N MET A 148 -5.32 2.28 8.35
CA MET A 148 -6.35 2.98 9.11
C MET A 148 -6.64 2.19 10.38
N ALA A 149 -5.89 2.50 11.44
CA ALA A 149 -6.01 1.85 12.74
C ALA A 149 -5.43 2.73 13.85
N CYS A 150 -5.99 2.63 15.06
CA CYS A 150 -5.39 3.23 16.25
C CYS A 150 -3.99 2.66 16.46
N TYR A 151 -3.08 3.45 17.02
CA TYR A 151 -1.68 3.05 17.29
C TYR A 151 -0.90 2.57 16.05
N SER A 152 -1.45 2.75 14.83
CA SER A 152 -0.80 2.30 13.59
C SER A 152 0.60 2.92 13.38
N GLY A 153 0.88 4.07 13.96
CA GLY A 153 2.23 4.63 14.02
C GLY A 153 3.27 3.74 14.72
N GLY A 154 2.86 2.76 15.53
CA GLY A 154 3.74 1.74 16.11
C GLY A 154 4.25 0.71 15.09
N LEU A 155 3.64 0.65 13.89
CA LEU A 155 4.09 -0.17 12.76
C LEU A 155 5.41 0.35 12.15
N THR A 156 5.97 1.42 12.71
CA THR A 156 7.22 2.01 12.22
C THR A 156 8.30 0.95 12.08
N LEU A 157 8.86 0.87 10.90
CA LEU A 157 10.05 0.05 10.66
C LEU A 157 11.13 0.52 11.65
N LYS A 158 11.62 -0.35 12.51
CA LYS A 158 12.78 -0.06 13.37
C LYS A 158 13.99 0.24 12.48
N SER A 159 14.09 1.45 12.02
CA SER A 159 15.27 2.02 11.40
C SER A 159 15.41 3.42 11.97
N ASN A 160 16.10 3.49 13.10
CA ASN A 160 16.69 4.72 13.58
C ASN A 160 17.77 5.11 12.56
N ASN A 161 17.39 5.83 11.57
CA ASN A 161 18.22 6.73 10.75
C ASN A 161 17.66 6.78 9.34
N TYR A 162 16.91 7.82 9.09
CA TYR A 162 16.62 8.32 7.76
C TYR A 162 17.94 8.81 7.14
N ASN A 163 18.80 7.90 6.74
CA ASN A 163 19.99 8.23 5.95
C ASN A 163 19.67 8.11 4.47
N LYS A 164 19.58 9.26 3.85
CA LYS A 164 19.25 9.61 2.47
C LYS A 164 20.14 8.96 1.38
N LYS A 165 20.97 7.96 1.69
CA LYS A 165 22.03 7.46 0.78
C LYS A 165 22.11 5.96 0.60
N ASN A 166 20.98 5.22 0.64
CA ASN A 166 21.06 3.82 0.18
C ASN A 166 19.98 3.55 -0.87
N THR A 167 20.42 3.57 -2.12
CA THR A 167 19.72 3.18 -3.34
C THR A 167 19.48 1.66 -3.42
N GLU A 168 19.19 0.98 -2.32
CA GLU A 168 18.99 -0.45 -2.32
C GLU A 168 17.52 -0.84 -2.59
N LYS A 169 17.42 -1.53 -3.62
CA LYS A 169 16.51 -2.50 -4.28
C LYS A 169 15.05 -2.71 -3.82
N SER A 170 14.57 -2.23 -2.69
CA SER A 170 13.14 -2.27 -2.36
C SER A 170 12.70 -1.10 -1.48
N SER A 171 11.78 -0.29 -2.00
CA SER A 171 11.19 0.82 -1.24
C SER A 171 9.98 0.32 -0.47
N VAL A 172 9.94 0.51 0.84
CA VAL A 172 8.77 0.24 1.68
C VAL A 172 8.25 1.57 2.20
N MET A 173 7.04 1.91 1.80
CA MET A 173 6.28 3.05 2.30
C MET A 173 5.21 2.56 3.26
N LEU A 174 5.18 3.13 4.43
CA LEU A 174 4.14 2.92 5.42
C LEU A 174 3.43 4.25 5.66
N TYR A 175 2.15 4.31 5.30
CA TYR A 175 1.31 5.47 5.57
C TYR A 175 0.23 5.09 6.58
N THR A 176 0.36 5.62 7.78
CA THR A 176 -0.53 5.36 8.91
C THR A 176 -1.48 6.52 9.14
N SER A 177 -2.69 6.19 9.58
CA SER A 177 -3.74 7.20 9.81
C SER A 177 -3.48 8.10 11.02
N SER A 178 -2.65 7.67 11.98
CA SER A 178 -2.41 8.37 13.22
C SER A 178 -0.97 8.21 13.71
N ARG A 179 -0.54 9.05 14.64
CA ARG A 179 0.70 8.91 15.40
C ARG A 179 0.65 7.69 16.33
N PRO A 180 1.82 7.19 16.80
CA PRO A 180 1.85 6.27 17.93
C PRO A 180 1.11 6.89 19.13
N GLY A 181 0.13 6.17 19.69
CA GLY A 181 -0.66 6.64 20.81
C GLY A 181 -1.88 7.50 20.48
N GLU A 182 -2.09 7.82 19.19
CA GLU A 182 -3.31 8.52 18.74
C GLU A 182 -4.40 7.54 18.28
N VAL A 183 -5.65 7.95 18.49
CA VAL A 183 -6.84 7.27 17.97
C VAL A 183 -7.09 7.74 16.54
N SER A 184 -7.45 6.82 15.66
CA SER A 184 -7.96 7.13 14.33
C SER A 184 -9.45 7.43 14.40
N TRP A 185 -9.89 8.50 13.71
CA TRP A 185 -11.25 9.00 13.79
C TRP A 185 -12.06 8.59 12.56
N GLU A 186 -13.30 8.23 12.83
CA GLU A 186 -14.34 7.98 11.84
C GLU A 186 -15.69 8.52 12.37
N ARG A 187 -16.67 8.69 11.48
CA ARG A 187 -18.02 9.12 11.83
C ARG A 187 -19.01 8.11 11.28
N SER A 188 -20.04 7.80 12.05
CA SER A 188 -21.05 6.82 11.69
C SER A 188 -21.93 7.21 10.48
N ASP A 189 -21.95 8.50 10.12
CA ASP A 189 -22.65 9.02 8.95
C ASP A 189 -21.79 9.04 7.68
N MET A 190 -20.55 8.54 7.73
CA MET A 190 -19.63 8.44 6.60
C MET A 190 -19.49 6.99 6.13
N ASN A 191 -19.31 6.81 4.83
CA ASN A 191 -19.01 5.51 4.25
C ASN A 191 -17.53 5.10 4.42
N ASN A 192 -16.65 6.09 4.55
CA ASN A 192 -15.21 5.90 4.68
C ASN A 192 -14.67 6.77 5.82
N SER A 193 -13.58 6.30 6.43
CA SER A 193 -12.81 7.09 7.37
C SER A 193 -12.24 8.36 6.72
N PHE A 194 -11.92 9.36 7.54
CA PHE A 194 -11.31 10.60 7.05
C PHE A 194 -10.02 10.31 6.27
N PHE A 195 -9.17 9.42 6.78
CA PHE A 195 -7.88 9.09 6.17
C PHE A 195 -8.05 8.45 4.78
N ILE A 196 -8.84 7.39 4.67
CA ILE A 196 -9.06 6.68 3.39
C ILE A 196 -9.82 7.57 2.40
N SER A 197 -10.79 8.37 2.84
CA SER A 197 -11.48 9.34 1.97
C SER A 197 -10.48 10.30 1.29
N ARG A 198 -9.52 10.82 2.04
CA ARG A 198 -8.53 11.75 1.48
C ARG A 198 -7.49 11.04 0.60
N ILE A 199 -7.12 9.79 0.91
CA ILE A 199 -6.29 8.96 0.04
C ILE A 199 -6.98 8.70 -1.31
N LEU A 200 -8.26 8.33 -1.32
CA LEU A 200 -9.01 8.08 -2.55
C LEU A 200 -9.14 9.35 -3.40
N GLN A 201 -9.40 10.51 -2.80
CA GLN A 201 -9.39 11.78 -3.52
C GLN A 201 -8.02 12.05 -4.16
N ALA A 202 -6.94 11.81 -3.43
CA ALA A 202 -5.59 11.93 -3.95
C ALA A 202 -5.36 11.00 -5.16
N PHE A 203 -5.77 9.74 -5.05
CA PHE A 203 -5.64 8.72 -6.10
C PHE A 203 -6.45 9.04 -7.36
N HIS A 204 -7.55 9.77 -7.22
CA HIS A 204 -8.33 10.30 -8.35
C HIS A 204 -7.74 11.60 -8.95
N GLY A 205 -6.51 11.97 -8.58
CA GLY A 205 -5.77 13.07 -9.20
C GLY A 205 -5.73 14.35 -8.38
N ALA A 206 -6.47 14.47 -7.27
CA ALA A 206 -6.49 15.71 -6.48
C ALA A 206 -5.13 16.07 -5.83
N ALA A 207 -4.19 15.12 -5.78
CA ALA A 207 -2.84 15.34 -5.26
C ALA A 207 -1.81 15.63 -6.35
N ASP A 208 -2.15 15.45 -7.63
CA ASP A 208 -1.26 15.72 -8.77
C ASP A 208 -1.08 17.23 -8.98
N LYS A 209 -0.07 17.80 -8.33
CA LYS A 209 0.19 19.25 -8.38
C LYS A 209 0.88 19.70 -9.65
N ASN A 210 1.70 18.84 -10.22
CA ASN A 210 2.53 19.15 -11.39
C ASN A 210 1.89 18.73 -12.70
N SER A 211 0.71 18.08 -12.65
CA SER A 211 -0.05 17.57 -13.79
C SER A 211 0.72 16.55 -14.64
N ASP A 212 1.62 15.77 -14.01
CA ASP A 212 2.39 14.73 -14.69
C ASP A 212 1.69 13.36 -14.70
N ARG A 213 0.45 13.30 -14.21
CA ARG A 213 -0.40 12.12 -14.06
C ARG A 213 0.18 11.03 -13.16
N LYS A 214 0.97 11.44 -12.17
CA LYS A 214 1.52 10.56 -11.14
C LYS A 214 1.21 11.14 -9.79
N ILE A 215 0.93 10.28 -8.84
CA ILE A 215 0.87 10.67 -7.43
C ILE A 215 2.08 10.05 -6.76
N THR A 216 3.01 10.88 -6.39
CA THR A 216 4.20 10.48 -5.63
C THR A 216 3.89 10.36 -4.14
N ALA A 217 4.75 9.67 -3.39
CA ALA A 217 4.62 9.56 -1.94
C ALA A 217 4.57 10.95 -1.27
N ARG A 218 5.35 11.91 -1.77
CA ARG A 218 5.36 13.29 -1.24
C ARG A 218 4.07 14.05 -1.56
N GLU A 219 3.55 13.93 -2.77
CA GLU A 219 2.29 14.57 -3.16
C GLU A 219 1.11 13.99 -2.38
N LEU A 220 1.07 12.64 -2.22
CA LEU A 220 0.07 11.97 -1.41
C LEU A 220 0.08 12.52 0.03
N PHE A 221 1.25 12.57 0.67
CA PHE A 221 1.40 13.09 2.02
C PHE A 221 0.98 14.56 2.14
N ASN A 222 1.47 15.40 1.25
CA ASN A 222 1.18 16.85 1.26
C ASN A 222 -0.30 17.15 1.02
N TYR A 223 -1.00 16.26 0.30
CA TYR A 223 -2.45 16.39 0.08
C TYR A 223 -3.26 15.90 1.27
N VAL A 224 -2.96 14.68 1.75
CA VAL A 224 -3.78 13.97 2.75
C VAL A 224 -3.59 14.56 4.16
N ASN A 225 -2.35 14.80 4.59
CA ASN A 225 -2.06 15.19 5.97
C ASN A 225 -2.81 16.43 6.44
N PRO A 226 -2.69 17.59 5.78
CA PRO A 226 -3.35 18.80 6.27
C PRO A 226 -4.88 18.69 6.26
N ARG A 227 -5.43 17.89 5.35
CA ARG A 227 -6.87 17.66 5.23
C ARG A 227 -7.40 16.79 6.35
N VAL A 228 -6.74 15.69 6.66
CA VAL A 228 -7.14 14.81 7.78
C VAL A 228 -7.01 15.55 9.11
N ILE A 229 -5.95 16.31 9.31
CA ILE A 229 -5.78 17.15 10.51
C ILE A 229 -6.92 18.16 10.63
N GLY A 230 -7.27 18.85 9.53
CA GLY A 230 -8.38 19.79 9.49
C GLY A 230 -9.74 19.14 9.74
N ASP A 231 -10.04 18.04 9.04
CA ASP A 231 -11.31 17.30 9.15
C ASP A 231 -11.57 16.77 10.56
N THR A 232 -10.50 16.45 11.28
CA THR A 232 -10.58 15.92 12.65
C THR A 232 -10.38 16.98 13.73
N GLY A 233 -10.29 18.26 13.36
CA GLY A 233 -10.05 19.35 14.30
C GLY A 233 -8.73 19.19 15.07
N GLY A 234 -7.68 18.74 14.41
CA GLY A 234 -6.35 18.53 14.99
C GLY A 234 -6.21 17.29 15.86
N ARG A 235 -7.15 16.34 15.81
CA ARG A 235 -7.15 15.14 16.66
C ARG A 235 -6.48 13.92 16.04
N GLN A 236 -6.23 13.93 14.73
CA GLN A 236 -5.61 12.83 14.00
C GLN A 236 -4.50 13.36 13.09
N HIS A 237 -3.29 12.78 13.22
CA HIS A 237 -2.12 13.20 12.46
C HIS A 237 -1.54 12.02 11.70
N PRO A 238 -1.89 11.84 10.42
CA PRO A 238 -1.30 10.78 9.61
C PRO A 238 0.21 10.87 9.56
N GLN A 239 0.88 9.72 9.48
CA GLN A 239 2.34 9.63 9.50
C GLN A 239 2.84 8.83 8.31
N LEU A 240 3.91 9.33 7.68
CA LEU A 240 4.57 8.66 6.57
C LEU A 240 5.95 8.19 7.00
N TRP A 241 6.18 6.88 6.95
CA TRP A 241 7.38 6.22 7.44
C TRP A 241 7.95 5.27 6.38
N GLY A 242 9.21 4.89 6.56
CA GLY A 242 9.82 3.82 5.79
C GLY A 242 11.05 4.27 5.01
N LYS A 243 11.59 3.32 4.25
CA LYS A 243 12.76 3.54 3.38
C LYS A 243 12.26 3.62 1.94
N PHE A 244 12.03 4.81 1.45
CA PHE A 244 11.57 5.10 0.08
C PHE A 244 12.05 6.48 -0.34
N ASP A 245 11.97 6.76 -1.63
CA ASP A 245 12.20 8.09 -2.18
C ASP A 245 10.89 8.88 -2.21
N ASP A 246 10.94 10.17 -1.91
CA ASP A 246 9.77 11.06 -1.96
C ASP A 246 9.10 11.09 -3.34
N SER A 247 9.87 10.86 -4.39
CA SER A 247 9.42 10.75 -5.78
C SER A 247 8.86 9.37 -6.15
N MET A 248 8.83 8.41 -5.20
CA MET A 248 8.24 7.09 -5.45
C MET A 248 6.78 7.25 -5.87
N VAL A 249 6.46 6.79 -7.07
CA VAL A 249 5.09 6.81 -7.59
C VAL A 249 4.25 5.79 -6.83
N VAL A 250 3.13 6.25 -6.25
CA VAL A 250 2.15 5.43 -5.54
C VAL A 250 1.06 4.96 -6.49
N VAL A 251 0.53 5.85 -7.33
CA VAL A 251 -0.45 5.53 -8.37
C VAL A 251 -0.25 6.45 -9.58
N TYR A 252 -0.71 5.97 -10.76
CA TYR A 252 -0.83 6.78 -11.97
C TYR A 252 -2.28 7.24 -12.13
N VAL A 253 -2.49 8.51 -12.42
CA VAL A 253 -3.81 9.10 -12.68
C VAL A 253 -4.20 8.81 -14.13
N LYS A 254 -5.44 8.41 -14.34
CA LYS A 254 -6.02 8.16 -15.68
C LYS A 254 -6.43 9.45 -16.38
#